data_b8d081e65c4ef221c4163ad88cafe546
#
_entry.id   b8d081e65c4ef221c4163ad88cafe546
#
_cell.length_a   1.000
_cell.length_b   1.000
_cell.length_c   1.000
_cell.angle_alpha   90.00
_cell.angle_beta   90.00
_cell.angle_gamma   90.00
#
_symmetry.space_group_name_H-M   'P 1'
#
loop_
_entity.id
_entity.type
_entity.pdbx_description
1 polymer ?
#
loop_
_entity_poly.entity_id
_entity_poly.type
_entity_poly.pdbx_seq_one_letter_code
_entity_poly.pdbx_strand_id
1 'polypeptide(L)'
;MGILAGILDRSIKRGDLAPDFSLPNSLGETVQLYDLLSRGLVVLSFYRGNWCPFCSIELQALQNALPKITEFGATLIAISPQVIPCSDVPDEECGADYEVLSDKGNTVARSYGIVFHLQDEMQAIYKEFDLDLPEFNGDDSFDLPVPATYVIGEDGGVNLSFVDPDCTRRLDPAEILSSLRELRVAALTG
;
A
#
# COMPACT_ATOMS: atom_id res chain seq x y z
N MET A 1 -22.69 -6.67 -4.34
CA MET A 1 -22.62 -5.69 -3.23
C MET A 1 -22.17 -6.28 -1.88
N GLY A 2 -22.08 -7.60 -1.70
CA GLY A 2 -21.81 -8.25 -0.40
C GLY A 2 -20.35 -8.43 0.01
N ILE A 3 -19.40 -8.60 -0.92
CA ILE A 3 -18.01 -9.02 -0.59
C ILE A 3 -17.18 -7.84 -0.08
N LEU A 4 -17.38 -6.64 -0.59
CA LEU A 4 -16.65 -5.45 -0.19
C LEU A 4 -17.24 -4.73 1.04
N ALA A 5 -18.51 -5.01 1.40
CA ALA A 5 -19.19 -4.35 2.51
C ALA A 5 -18.51 -4.59 3.88
N GLY A 6 -17.95 -5.79 4.12
CA GLY A 6 -17.27 -6.10 5.38
C GLY A 6 -15.83 -5.58 5.49
N ILE A 7 -15.25 -5.03 4.40
CA ILE A 7 -13.86 -4.52 4.42
C ILE A 7 -13.77 -3.27 5.28
N LEU A 8 -14.72 -2.34 5.10
CA LEU A 8 -14.73 -1.12 5.89
C LEU A 8 -14.90 -1.36 7.38
N ASP A 9 -15.56 -2.46 7.79
CA ASP A 9 -15.74 -2.79 9.21
C ASP A 9 -14.47 -3.38 9.84
N ARG A 10 -13.73 -4.22 9.09
CA ARG A 10 -12.55 -4.96 9.59
C ARG A 10 -11.20 -4.29 9.31
N SER A 11 -11.14 -3.33 8.37
CA SER A 11 -9.90 -2.63 8.07
C SER A 11 -9.41 -1.79 9.24
N ILE A 12 -8.10 -1.63 9.34
CA ILE A 12 -7.44 -0.75 10.31
C ILE A 12 -7.94 0.69 10.16
N LYS A 13 -8.19 1.35 11.27
CA LYS A 13 -8.76 2.71 11.37
C LYS A 13 -7.78 3.70 11.98
N ARG A 14 -8.09 4.99 11.81
CA ARG A 14 -7.46 6.04 12.59
C ARG A 14 -7.62 5.75 14.09
N GLY A 15 -6.51 5.76 14.82
CA GLY A 15 -6.44 5.47 16.25
C GLY A 15 -6.07 4.03 16.59
N ASP A 16 -6.09 3.10 15.63
CA ASP A 16 -5.59 1.75 15.82
C ASP A 16 -4.05 1.74 15.78
N LEU A 17 -3.44 0.65 16.29
CA LEU A 17 -2.03 0.37 16.08
C LEU A 17 -1.85 -0.35 14.74
N ALA A 18 -0.86 0.11 13.97
CA ALA A 18 -0.50 -0.53 12.71
C ALA A 18 0.12 -1.91 12.98
N PRO A 19 -0.40 -2.99 12.36
CA PRO A 19 0.24 -4.30 12.42
C PRO A 19 1.67 -4.24 11.87
N ASP A 20 2.64 -4.78 12.62
CA ASP A 20 4.02 -4.88 12.17
C ASP A 20 4.15 -5.88 11.01
N PHE A 21 5.16 -5.68 10.17
CA PHE A 21 5.48 -6.59 9.09
C PHE A 21 6.97 -6.59 8.76
N SER A 22 7.40 -7.65 8.11
CA SER A 22 8.70 -7.81 7.49
C SER A 22 8.51 -8.33 6.08
N LEU A 23 8.82 -7.53 5.06
CA LEU A 23 8.63 -7.87 3.65
C LEU A 23 9.89 -7.59 2.84
N PRO A 24 10.15 -8.36 1.78
CA PRO A 24 11.27 -8.09 0.87
C PRO A 24 10.96 -6.90 -0.05
N ASN A 25 11.97 -6.07 -0.29
CA ASN A 25 11.97 -5.07 -1.35
C ASN A 25 12.45 -5.68 -2.69
N SER A 26 12.53 -4.86 -3.71
CA SER A 26 13.00 -5.25 -5.05
C SER A 26 14.46 -5.73 -5.11
N LEU A 27 15.28 -5.37 -4.13
CA LEU A 27 16.66 -5.80 -4.00
C LEU A 27 16.82 -7.10 -3.19
N GLY A 28 15.68 -7.65 -2.68
CA GLY A 28 15.67 -8.81 -1.78
C GLY A 28 16.04 -8.48 -0.34
N GLU A 29 16.16 -7.20 0.01
CA GLU A 29 16.40 -6.76 1.38
C GLU A 29 15.08 -6.78 2.16
N THR A 30 15.16 -7.15 3.44
CA THR A 30 13.99 -7.16 4.32
C THR A 30 13.74 -5.79 4.92
N VAL A 31 12.55 -5.26 4.72
CA VAL A 31 12.07 -4.01 5.31
C VAL A 31 11.05 -4.33 6.39
N GLN A 32 11.25 -3.81 7.61
CA GLN A 32 10.34 -3.96 8.75
C GLN A 32 9.72 -2.62 9.11
N LEU A 33 8.39 -2.60 9.35
CA LEU A 33 7.66 -1.37 9.63
C LEU A 33 8.19 -0.66 10.89
N TYR A 34 8.32 -1.37 12.00
CA TYR A 34 8.71 -0.74 13.27
C TYR A 34 10.17 -0.29 13.30
N ASP A 35 11.04 -0.87 12.48
CA ASP A 35 12.39 -0.35 12.27
C ASP A 35 12.36 1.01 11.56
N LEU A 36 11.43 1.20 10.62
CA LEU A 36 11.23 2.49 9.94
C LEU A 36 10.59 3.52 10.88
N LEU A 37 9.59 3.12 11.66
CA LEU A 37 8.93 3.99 12.64
C LEU A 37 9.91 4.48 13.72
N SER A 38 10.95 3.71 14.04
CA SER A 38 12.03 4.16 14.94
C SER A 38 12.85 5.32 14.39
N ARG A 39 12.75 5.60 13.08
CA ARG A 39 13.49 6.64 12.37
C ARG A 39 12.62 7.82 11.96
N GLY A 40 11.29 7.65 11.95
CA GLY A 40 10.35 8.69 11.54
C GLY A 40 8.95 8.17 11.23
N LEU A 41 8.14 9.04 10.65
CA LEU A 41 6.79 8.73 10.21
C LEU A 41 6.80 7.79 9.00
N VAL A 42 5.71 7.03 8.80
CA VAL A 42 5.57 6.17 7.62
C VAL A 42 4.26 6.48 6.88
N VAL A 43 4.35 6.63 5.58
CA VAL A 43 3.21 6.63 4.65
C VAL A 43 3.19 5.27 3.96
N LEU A 44 2.11 4.51 4.15
CA LEU A 44 1.97 3.16 3.64
C LEU A 44 0.83 3.11 2.62
N SER A 45 1.12 2.69 1.38
CA SER A 45 0.15 2.55 0.30
C SER A 45 0.05 1.09 -0.15
N PHE A 46 -1.13 0.48 0.00
CA PHE A 46 -1.43 -0.83 -0.56
C PHE A 46 -2.05 -0.68 -1.95
N TYR A 47 -1.54 -1.43 -2.92
CA TYR A 47 -2.04 -1.43 -4.28
C TYR A 47 -2.13 -2.85 -4.86
N ARG A 48 -2.87 -3.01 -5.94
CA ARG A 48 -3.17 -4.35 -6.50
C ARG A 48 -2.04 -4.95 -7.33
N GLY A 49 -1.25 -4.10 -7.95
CA GLY A 49 -0.14 -4.49 -8.85
C GLY A 49 0.04 -3.46 -9.97
N ASN A 50 1.18 -3.50 -10.66
CA ASN A 50 1.55 -2.58 -11.75
C ASN A 50 0.63 -2.71 -12.98
N TRP A 51 -0.04 -3.85 -13.14
CA TRP A 51 -1.04 -4.10 -14.17
C TRP A 51 -2.31 -3.24 -14.02
N CYS A 52 -2.50 -2.58 -12.88
CA CYS A 52 -3.71 -1.79 -12.58
C CYS A 52 -3.49 -0.30 -12.92
N PRO A 53 -4.15 0.26 -13.95
CA PRO A 53 -3.92 1.65 -14.37
C PRO A 53 -4.18 2.69 -13.27
N PHE A 54 -5.22 2.49 -12.45
CA PHE A 54 -5.52 3.39 -11.33
C PHE A 54 -4.43 3.35 -10.25
N CYS A 55 -3.79 2.20 -10.06
CA CYS A 55 -2.68 2.08 -9.13
C CYS A 55 -1.43 2.81 -9.66
N SER A 56 -1.14 2.70 -10.94
CA SER A 56 -0.02 3.42 -11.57
C SER A 56 -0.18 4.95 -11.46
N ILE A 57 -1.41 5.46 -11.65
CA ILE A 57 -1.70 6.89 -11.49
C ILE A 57 -1.48 7.32 -10.02
N GLU A 58 -1.93 6.53 -9.06
CA GLU A 58 -1.72 6.80 -7.62
C GLU A 58 -0.24 6.81 -7.25
N LEU A 59 0.51 5.78 -7.66
CA LEU A 59 1.94 5.67 -7.40
C LEU A 59 2.71 6.84 -8.00
N GLN A 60 2.35 7.29 -9.22
CA GLN A 60 2.93 8.49 -9.83
C GLN A 60 2.60 9.76 -9.03
N ALA A 61 1.39 9.88 -8.50
CA ALA A 61 1.01 11.03 -7.67
C ALA A 61 1.79 11.02 -6.33
N LEU A 62 1.99 9.85 -5.74
CA LEU A 62 2.82 9.68 -4.54
C LEU A 62 4.29 9.99 -4.81
N GLN A 63 4.85 9.56 -5.95
CA GLN A 63 6.19 9.91 -6.42
C GLN A 63 6.37 11.42 -6.51
N ASN A 64 5.41 12.13 -7.09
CA ASN A 64 5.44 13.59 -7.20
C ASN A 64 5.34 14.29 -5.83
N ALA A 65 4.69 13.67 -4.84
CA ALA A 65 4.58 14.19 -3.48
C ALA A 65 5.77 13.81 -2.59
N LEU A 66 6.62 12.86 -3.00
CA LEU A 66 7.69 12.29 -2.22
C LEU A 66 8.64 13.33 -1.60
N PRO A 67 9.11 14.37 -2.32
CA PRO A 67 9.98 15.39 -1.71
C PRO A 67 9.34 16.05 -0.49
N LYS A 68 8.04 16.35 -0.55
CA LYS A 68 7.30 16.95 0.57
C LYS A 68 7.05 15.95 1.70
N ILE A 69 6.78 14.68 1.39
CA ILE A 69 6.66 13.59 2.38
C ILE A 69 7.98 13.47 3.16
N THR A 70 9.11 13.46 2.45
CA THR A 70 10.44 13.36 3.04
C THR A 70 10.81 14.59 3.90
N GLU A 71 10.36 15.79 3.52
CA GLU A 71 10.55 17.01 4.34
C GLU A 71 9.93 16.88 5.73
N PHE A 72 8.84 16.10 5.87
CA PHE A 72 8.26 15.76 7.18
C PHE A 72 9.02 14.63 7.91
N GLY A 73 10.13 14.13 7.39
CA GLY A 73 10.86 12.98 7.94
C GLY A 73 10.03 11.70 7.87
N ALA A 74 9.19 11.56 6.84
CA ALA A 74 8.39 10.38 6.59
C ALA A 74 8.98 9.54 5.48
N THR A 75 8.88 8.22 5.63
CA THR A 75 9.22 7.23 4.59
C THR A 75 7.95 6.80 3.87
N LEU A 76 7.97 6.83 2.53
CA LEU A 76 6.89 6.28 1.70
C LEU A 76 7.18 4.82 1.36
N ILE A 77 6.17 3.96 1.51
CA ILE A 77 6.24 2.54 1.19
C ILE A 77 5.00 2.18 0.36
N ALA A 78 5.22 1.46 -0.74
CA ALA A 78 4.15 0.83 -1.50
C ALA A 78 4.22 -0.69 -1.34
N ILE A 79 3.06 -1.35 -1.10
CA ILE A 79 2.96 -2.80 -0.90
C ILE A 79 1.94 -3.38 -1.87
N SER A 80 2.32 -4.46 -2.56
CA SER A 80 1.40 -5.24 -3.38
C SER A 80 1.67 -6.74 -3.25
N PRO A 81 0.70 -7.61 -3.60
CA PRO A 81 0.93 -9.05 -3.64
C PRO A 81 1.83 -9.49 -4.80
N GLN A 82 2.11 -8.59 -5.74
CA GLN A 82 2.90 -8.91 -6.92
C GLN A 82 4.30 -9.38 -6.53
N VAL A 83 4.72 -10.49 -7.11
CA VAL A 83 6.11 -10.93 -7.03
C VAL A 83 6.91 -9.99 -7.92
N ILE A 84 7.88 -9.28 -7.36
CA ILE A 84 8.68 -8.30 -8.09
C ILE A 84 9.85 -9.03 -8.75
N PRO A 85 9.85 -9.29 -10.05
CA PRO A 85 11.07 -9.50 -10.78
C PRO A 85 11.56 -8.13 -11.25
N CYS A 86 12.48 -7.51 -10.53
CA CYS A 86 13.18 -6.32 -11.02
C CYS A 86 14.11 -6.61 -12.19
N SER A 87 14.28 -7.88 -12.58
CA SER A 87 15.13 -8.27 -13.70
C SER A 87 14.51 -8.08 -15.09
N ASP A 88 13.17 -7.96 -15.16
CA ASP A 88 12.45 -8.01 -16.45
C ASP A 88 11.58 -6.74 -16.72
N VAL A 89 11.65 -5.75 -15.84
CA VAL A 89 10.91 -4.48 -16.00
C VAL A 89 11.90 -3.38 -16.39
N PRO A 90 11.59 -2.52 -17.38
CA PRO A 90 12.43 -1.36 -17.70
C PRO A 90 12.67 -0.51 -16.45
N ASP A 91 13.87 0.06 -16.29
CA ASP A 91 14.31 0.89 -15.16
C ASP A 91 13.30 2.00 -14.74
N GLU A 92 12.40 2.39 -15.66
CA GLU A 92 11.37 3.40 -15.40
C GLU A 92 10.24 2.90 -14.47
N GLU A 93 9.99 1.59 -14.35
CA GLU A 93 8.99 1.02 -13.45
C GLU A 93 9.60 0.52 -12.13
N CYS A 94 10.89 0.21 -12.11
CA CYS A 94 11.68 -0.05 -10.90
C CYS A 94 12.30 1.23 -10.31
N GLY A 95 12.20 2.37 -10.99
CA GLY A 95 12.79 3.65 -10.62
C GLY A 95 11.98 4.47 -9.61
N ALA A 96 11.21 3.83 -8.74
CA ALA A 96 10.59 4.54 -7.63
C ALA A 96 11.68 4.98 -6.64
N ASP A 97 11.69 6.27 -6.30
CA ASP A 97 12.59 6.82 -5.27
C ASP A 97 12.10 6.47 -3.83
N TYR A 98 11.20 5.50 -3.71
CA TYR A 98 10.63 5.00 -2.45
C TYR A 98 10.59 3.47 -2.43
N GLU A 99 10.39 2.88 -1.25
CA GLU A 99 10.38 1.43 -1.07
C GLU A 99 9.13 0.78 -1.67
N VAL A 100 9.33 -0.22 -2.52
CA VAL A 100 8.28 -1.09 -3.06
C VAL A 100 8.49 -2.50 -2.53
N LEU A 101 7.48 -3.03 -1.82
CA LEU A 101 7.56 -4.30 -1.12
C LEU A 101 6.59 -5.32 -1.72
N SER A 102 7.00 -6.61 -1.69
CA SER A 102 6.18 -7.73 -2.12
C SER A 102 5.54 -8.43 -0.92
N ASP A 103 4.21 -8.39 -0.85
CA ASP A 103 3.38 -9.13 0.11
C ASP A 103 2.77 -10.37 -0.56
N LYS A 104 3.61 -11.29 -1.03
CA LYS A 104 3.16 -12.54 -1.64
C LYS A 104 2.17 -13.26 -0.74
N GLY A 105 0.99 -13.60 -1.26
CA GLY A 105 -0.09 -14.24 -0.51
C GLY A 105 -0.90 -13.28 0.36
N ASN A 106 -0.68 -11.95 0.25
CA ASN A 106 -1.45 -10.91 0.97
C ASN A 106 -1.44 -11.06 2.51
N THR A 107 -0.35 -11.55 3.09
CA THR A 107 -0.28 -11.80 4.55
C THR A 107 -0.41 -10.50 5.34
N VAL A 108 0.31 -9.46 4.92
CA VAL A 108 0.25 -8.14 5.56
C VAL A 108 -1.07 -7.46 5.27
N ALA A 109 -1.52 -7.44 4.01
CA ALA A 109 -2.82 -6.87 3.64
C ALA A 109 -3.99 -7.52 4.41
N ARG A 110 -3.90 -8.83 4.74
CA ARG A 110 -4.88 -9.52 5.61
C ARG A 110 -4.86 -8.98 7.04
N SER A 111 -3.69 -8.72 7.61
CA SER A 111 -3.57 -8.14 8.96
C SER A 111 -4.14 -6.73 9.03
N TYR A 112 -4.11 -5.98 7.92
CA TYR A 112 -4.78 -4.69 7.78
C TYR A 112 -6.27 -4.79 7.44
N GLY A 113 -6.81 -6.01 7.26
CA GLY A 113 -8.23 -6.27 7.03
C GLY A 113 -8.74 -5.84 5.64
N ILE A 114 -7.86 -5.66 4.65
CA ILE A 114 -8.21 -5.07 3.35
C ILE A 114 -8.25 -6.08 2.18
N VAL A 115 -8.12 -7.37 2.44
CA VAL A 115 -8.11 -8.40 1.38
C VAL A 115 -9.50 -8.84 1.01
N PHE A 116 -9.75 -8.99 -0.29
CA PHE A 116 -10.96 -9.61 -0.83
C PHE A 116 -10.59 -10.67 -1.88
N HIS A 117 -11.49 -11.63 -2.07
CA HIS A 117 -11.37 -12.63 -3.12
C HIS A 117 -12.02 -12.13 -4.41
N LEU A 118 -11.32 -12.24 -5.53
CA LEU A 118 -11.85 -11.89 -6.85
C LEU A 118 -12.81 -12.98 -7.33
N GLN A 119 -14.06 -12.60 -7.64
CA GLN A 119 -15.09 -13.54 -8.09
C GLN A 119 -14.73 -14.20 -9.43
N ASP A 120 -15.20 -15.43 -9.64
CA ASP A 120 -14.89 -16.26 -10.82
C ASP A 120 -15.20 -15.53 -12.14
N GLU A 121 -16.31 -14.78 -12.18
CA GLU A 121 -16.69 -14.01 -13.37
C GLU A 121 -15.66 -12.91 -13.69
N MET A 122 -15.12 -12.27 -12.66
CA MET A 122 -14.07 -11.24 -12.83
C MET A 122 -12.71 -11.86 -13.16
N GLN A 123 -12.40 -13.05 -12.62
CA GLN A 123 -11.18 -13.79 -12.99
C GLN A 123 -11.17 -14.12 -14.48
N ALA A 124 -12.33 -14.58 -15.02
CA ALA A 124 -12.50 -14.85 -16.45
C ALA A 124 -12.25 -13.59 -17.30
N ILE A 125 -12.83 -12.45 -16.90
CA ILE A 125 -12.63 -11.16 -17.59
C ILE A 125 -11.16 -10.74 -17.57
N TYR A 126 -10.46 -10.84 -16.44
CA TYR A 126 -9.05 -10.49 -16.34
C TYR A 126 -8.20 -11.34 -17.28
N LYS A 127 -8.49 -12.65 -17.35
CA LYS A 127 -7.82 -13.57 -18.26
C LYS A 127 -8.07 -13.23 -19.75
N GLU A 128 -9.26 -12.74 -20.12
CA GLU A 128 -9.56 -12.26 -21.48
C GLU A 128 -8.73 -11.01 -21.85
N PHE A 129 -8.28 -10.24 -20.88
CA PHE A 129 -7.38 -9.09 -21.06
C PHE A 129 -5.89 -9.44 -20.87
N ASP A 130 -5.53 -10.72 -20.94
CA ASP A 130 -4.16 -11.21 -20.73
C ASP A 130 -3.57 -10.85 -19.36
N LEU A 131 -4.43 -10.66 -18.34
CA LEU A 131 -4.02 -10.43 -16.95
C LEU A 131 -4.03 -11.75 -16.18
N ASP A 132 -2.89 -12.41 -16.13
CA ASP A 132 -2.69 -13.64 -15.36
C ASP A 132 -2.29 -13.31 -13.91
N LEU A 133 -3.29 -13.14 -13.03
CA LEU A 133 -3.05 -12.81 -11.62
C LEU A 133 -2.20 -13.86 -10.89
N PRO A 134 -2.39 -15.17 -11.09
CA PRO A 134 -1.49 -16.18 -10.55
C PRO A 134 -0.03 -15.98 -10.94
N GLU A 135 0.25 -15.62 -12.18
CA GLU A 135 1.61 -15.32 -12.64
C GLU A 135 2.16 -14.06 -11.96
N PHE A 136 1.38 -12.96 -11.92
CA PHE A 136 1.79 -11.71 -11.28
C PHE A 136 2.04 -11.85 -9.79
N ASN A 137 1.18 -12.58 -9.08
CA ASN A 137 1.21 -12.66 -7.61
C ASN A 137 1.96 -13.89 -7.08
N GLY A 138 2.30 -14.85 -7.97
CA GLY A 138 2.99 -16.09 -7.59
C GLY A 138 2.15 -16.96 -6.64
N ASP A 139 0.81 -16.84 -6.68
CA ASP A 139 -0.15 -17.69 -5.98
C ASP A 139 -1.49 -17.77 -6.72
N ASP A 140 -2.22 -18.87 -6.52
CA ASP A 140 -3.49 -19.18 -7.20
C ASP A 140 -4.71 -18.74 -6.39
N SER A 141 -4.56 -17.88 -5.39
CA SER A 141 -5.66 -17.52 -4.49
C SER A 141 -6.69 -16.56 -5.11
N PHE A 142 -6.29 -15.80 -6.14
CA PHE A 142 -7.07 -14.69 -6.68
C PHE A 142 -7.50 -13.66 -5.63
N ASP A 143 -6.76 -13.57 -4.53
CA ASP A 143 -6.97 -12.59 -3.49
C ASP A 143 -6.20 -11.31 -3.79
N LEU A 144 -6.88 -10.18 -3.63
CA LEU A 144 -6.32 -8.86 -3.89
C LEU A 144 -6.56 -7.91 -2.70
N PRO A 145 -5.65 -6.99 -2.44
CA PRO A 145 -5.92 -5.91 -1.50
C PRO A 145 -6.88 -4.88 -2.13
N VAL A 146 -7.79 -4.36 -1.34
CA VAL A 146 -8.41 -3.07 -1.64
C VAL A 146 -7.31 -2.01 -1.52
N PRO A 147 -7.13 -1.12 -2.51
CA PRO A 147 -6.18 -0.03 -2.38
C PRO A 147 -6.46 0.79 -1.13
N ALA A 148 -5.40 1.04 -0.37
CA ALA A 148 -5.53 1.70 0.93
C ALA A 148 -4.28 2.51 1.24
N THR A 149 -4.46 3.67 1.89
CA THR A 149 -3.36 4.54 2.30
C THR A 149 -3.45 4.83 3.79
N TYR A 150 -2.33 4.68 4.48
CA TYR A 150 -2.20 4.94 5.92
C TYR A 150 -1.06 5.92 6.18
N VAL A 151 -1.25 6.83 7.14
CA VAL A 151 -0.16 7.62 7.73
C VAL A 151 0.00 7.16 9.16
N ILE A 152 1.22 6.73 9.52
CA ILE A 152 1.53 6.07 10.78
C ILE A 152 2.55 6.91 11.53
N GLY A 153 2.25 7.18 12.80
CA GLY A 153 3.12 7.88 13.74
C GLY A 153 4.28 7.01 14.23
N GLU A 154 5.31 7.64 14.79
CA GLU A 154 6.49 6.96 15.37
C GLU A 154 6.14 5.97 16.50
N ASP A 155 4.98 6.18 17.15
CA ASP A 155 4.40 5.30 18.17
C ASP A 155 3.65 4.07 17.61
N GLY A 156 3.58 3.94 16.28
CA GLY A 156 2.79 2.92 15.58
C GLY A 156 1.31 3.25 15.43
N GLY A 157 0.85 4.38 15.95
CA GLY A 157 -0.53 4.82 15.85
C GLY A 157 -0.89 5.30 14.44
N VAL A 158 -2.03 4.84 13.92
CA VAL A 158 -2.56 5.27 12.62
C VAL A 158 -3.22 6.64 12.76
N ASN A 159 -2.65 7.67 12.15
CA ASN A 159 -3.20 9.03 12.15
C ASN A 159 -4.17 9.30 10.98
N LEU A 160 -3.95 8.64 9.86
CA LEU A 160 -4.85 8.67 8.70
C LEU A 160 -5.04 7.25 8.17
N SER A 161 -6.28 6.90 7.86
CA SER A 161 -6.65 5.65 7.19
C SER A 161 -7.63 5.99 6.07
N PHE A 162 -7.24 5.68 4.83
CA PHE A 162 -8.12 5.75 3.67
C PHE A 162 -8.24 4.36 3.07
N VAL A 163 -9.44 3.82 3.09
CA VAL A 163 -9.79 2.52 2.48
C VAL A 163 -11.11 2.70 1.75
N ASP A 164 -11.11 2.51 0.44
CA ASP A 164 -12.34 2.61 -0.35
C ASP A 164 -12.51 1.35 -1.22
N PRO A 165 -13.65 0.63 -1.08
CA PRO A 165 -13.96 -0.52 -1.92
C PRO A 165 -14.06 -0.20 -3.42
N ASP A 166 -14.37 1.03 -3.78
CA ASP A 166 -14.27 1.52 -5.15
C ASP A 166 -12.80 1.74 -5.51
N CYS A 167 -12.22 0.80 -6.23
CA CYS A 167 -10.82 0.80 -6.60
C CYS A 167 -10.41 1.97 -7.54
N THR A 168 -11.33 2.78 -8.01
CA THR A 168 -11.05 4.00 -8.79
C THR A 168 -10.86 5.24 -7.91
N ARG A 169 -11.32 5.19 -6.66
CA ARG A 169 -11.16 6.28 -5.70
C ARG A 169 -9.81 6.19 -5.00
N ARG A 170 -9.15 7.32 -4.89
CA ARG A 170 -7.83 7.45 -4.29
C ARG A 170 -7.77 8.65 -3.35
N LEU A 171 -6.88 8.55 -2.37
CA LEU A 171 -6.59 9.66 -1.47
C LEU A 171 -5.81 10.75 -2.20
N ASP A 172 -6.21 12.01 -2.02
CA ASP A 172 -5.41 13.14 -2.49
C ASP A 172 -4.09 13.22 -1.67
N PRO A 173 -2.92 13.29 -2.31
CA PRO A 173 -1.65 13.46 -1.58
C PRO A 173 -1.64 14.68 -0.63
N ALA A 174 -2.44 15.70 -0.89
CA ALA A 174 -2.58 16.83 0.01
C ALA A 174 -3.11 16.45 1.40
N GLU A 175 -3.98 15.44 1.49
CA GLU A 175 -4.49 14.91 2.76
C GLU A 175 -3.40 14.16 3.53
N ILE A 176 -2.53 13.41 2.83
CA ILE A 176 -1.34 12.78 3.42
C ILE A 176 -0.44 13.84 4.05
N LEU A 177 -0.13 14.92 3.30
CA LEU A 177 0.72 16.02 3.79
C LEU A 177 0.08 16.74 4.98
N SER A 178 -1.24 16.89 4.99
CA SER A 178 -1.97 17.46 6.13
C SER A 178 -1.82 16.59 7.38
N SER A 179 -2.00 15.28 7.24
CA SER A 179 -1.85 14.31 8.32
C SER A 179 -0.41 14.29 8.89
N LEU A 180 0.60 14.32 8.02
CA LEU A 180 2.01 14.40 8.43
C LEU A 180 2.30 15.69 9.22
N ARG A 181 1.72 16.82 8.77
CA ARG A 181 1.84 18.10 9.47
C ARG A 181 1.22 18.04 10.86
N GLU A 182 0.03 17.44 11.00
CA GLU A 182 -0.63 17.25 12.31
C GLU A 182 0.28 16.51 13.29
N LEU A 183 0.89 15.40 12.85
CA LEU A 183 1.82 14.60 13.67
C LEU A 183 3.06 15.40 14.10
N ARG A 184 3.65 16.18 13.18
CA ARG A 184 4.82 17.01 13.51
C ARG A 184 4.50 18.15 14.48
N VAL A 185 3.33 18.78 14.34
CA VAL A 185 2.88 19.81 15.31
C VAL A 185 2.63 19.19 16.67
N ALA A 186 1.98 18.03 16.74
CA ALA A 186 1.74 17.32 18.01
C ALA A 186 3.06 16.97 18.71
N ALA A 187 4.07 16.51 17.98
CA ALA A 187 5.39 16.18 18.56
C ALA A 187 6.16 17.40 19.08
N LEU A 188 5.85 18.61 18.63
CA LEU A 188 6.49 19.86 19.12
C LEU A 188 5.78 20.45 20.35
N THR A 189 4.55 20.00 20.64
CA THR A 189 3.69 20.60 21.69
C THR A 189 3.50 19.66 22.90
N GLY A 190 3.96 18.43 22.84
CA GLY A 190 3.91 17.43 23.94
C GLY A 190 5.26 17.26 24.57
#